data_e4283f1af53e505cab725b22ca08daeb
#
_entry.id   e4283f1af53e505cab725b22ca08daeb
#
_cell.length_a   1.000
_cell.length_b   1.000
_cell.length_c   1.000
_cell.angle_alpha   90.00
_cell.angle_beta   90.00
_cell.angle_gamma   90.00
#
_symmetry.space_group_name_H-M   'P 1'
#
loop_
_entity.id
_entity.type
_entity.pdbx_description
1 polymer ?
#
loop_
_entity_poly.entity_id
_entity_poly.type
_entity_poly.pdbx_seq_one_letter_code
_entity_poly.pdbx_strand_id
1 'polypeptide(L)'
;FALILIPLFLSLFFALTTLFVGPHLKFDFPSLLIFSAALSLSDYVRGKILTGFPWNLWAYSTISTNEILQIINRIGLHSYNLLVITVFTLPIIIFFKINKMKKILSLISVLFIIFCFYIYGNYVINQNKNLLENINEKTYVKIISPNFNLEYGLSKDDVEKRLEKLIRFSDPDEEKKTLFIWPEGVFSGYSY
;
A
#
# COMPACT_ATOMS: atom_id res chain seq x y z
N PHE A 1 5.49 -20.67 -16.96
CA PHE A 1 4.10 -20.24 -17.18
C PHE A 1 3.73 -19.04 -16.33
N ALA A 2 3.90 -19.05 -15.00
CA ALA A 2 3.52 -17.95 -14.11
C ALA A 2 4.22 -16.63 -14.47
N LEU A 3 5.48 -16.65 -14.87
CA LEU A 3 6.27 -15.47 -15.26
C LEU A 3 5.66 -14.70 -16.45
N ILE A 4 4.85 -15.36 -17.28
CA ILE A 4 4.21 -14.75 -18.45
C ILE A 4 2.73 -14.48 -18.17
N LEU A 5 2.03 -15.45 -17.58
CA LEU A 5 0.59 -15.34 -17.37
C LEU A 5 0.19 -14.25 -16.37
N ILE A 6 0.95 -14.08 -15.29
CA ILE A 6 0.64 -13.06 -14.28
C ILE A 6 0.79 -11.65 -14.85
N PRO A 7 1.92 -11.26 -15.48
CA PRO A 7 2.02 -9.95 -16.14
C PRO A 7 0.98 -9.74 -17.23
N LEU A 8 0.69 -10.78 -18.04
CA LEU A 8 -0.33 -10.69 -19.10
C LEU A 8 -1.72 -10.43 -18.51
N PHE A 9 -2.12 -11.15 -17.46
CA PHE A 9 -3.37 -10.93 -16.76
C PHE A 9 -3.45 -9.53 -16.16
N LEU A 10 -2.40 -9.08 -15.47
CA LEU A 10 -2.36 -7.75 -14.85
C LEU A 10 -2.40 -6.63 -15.90
N SER A 11 -1.78 -6.83 -17.08
CA SER A 11 -1.80 -5.85 -18.15
C SER A 11 -3.18 -5.63 -18.75
N LEU A 12 -4.11 -6.60 -18.66
CA LEU A 12 -5.49 -6.46 -19.12
C LEU A 12 -6.22 -5.31 -18.43
N PHE A 13 -5.96 -5.08 -17.15
CA PHE A 13 -6.57 -3.98 -16.39
C PHE A 13 -6.19 -2.61 -16.97
N PHE A 14 -4.91 -2.44 -17.31
CA PHE A 14 -4.42 -1.22 -17.97
C PHE A 14 -4.95 -1.08 -19.39
N ALA A 15 -4.93 -2.18 -20.14
CA ALA A 15 -5.43 -2.21 -21.53
C ALA A 15 -6.92 -1.86 -21.60
N LEU A 16 -7.75 -2.45 -20.74
CA LEU A 16 -9.19 -2.16 -20.68
C LEU A 16 -9.42 -0.70 -20.24
N THR A 17 -8.72 -0.21 -19.23
CA THR A 17 -8.84 1.20 -18.81
C THR A 17 -8.52 2.13 -19.98
N THR A 18 -7.44 1.88 -20.71
CA THR A 18 -7.03 2.70 -21.84
C THR A 18 -8.01 2.59 -23.02
N LEU A 19 -8.53 1.38 -23.28
CA LEU A 19 -9.49 1.12 -24.34
C LEU A 19 -10.81 1.88 -24.11
N PHE A 20 -11.35 1.86 -22.89
CA PHE A 20 -12.63 2.50 -22.59
C PHE A 20 -12.52 4.01 -22.38
N VAL A 21 -11.46 4.46 -21.74
CA VAL A 21 -11.31 5.88 -21.37
C VAL A 21 -10.54 6.67 -22.43
N GLY A 22 -9.57 6.06 -23.09
CA GLY A 22 -8.68 6.71 -24.05
C GLY A 22 -9.40 7.52 -25.14
N PRO A 23 -10.43 6.96 -25.84
CA PRO A 23 -11.16 7.69 -26.88
C PRO A 23 -11.87 8.95 -26.40
N HIS A 24 -12.16 9.07 -25.10
CA HIS A 24 -12.87 10.20 -24.50
C HIS A 24 -11.93 11.26 -23.91
N LEU A 25 -10.62 11.00 -23.87
CA LEU A 25 -9.64 11.93 -23.33
C LEU A 25 -9.36 13.06 -24.33
N LYS A 26 -9.36 14.27 -23.79
CA LYS A 26 -8.90 15.48 -24.45
C LYS A 26 -7.56 15.92 -23.81
N PHE A 27 -6.82 16.80 -24.50
CA PHE A 27 -5.59 17.36 -23.92
C PHE A 27 -5.91 18.51 -22.94
N ASP A 28 -6.64 18.19 -21.88
CA ASP A 28 -7.07 19.14 -20.84
C ASP A 28 -6.96 18.54 -19.43
N PHE A 29 -7.06 19.39 -18.42
CA PHE A 29 -6.92 18.97 -17.01
C PHE A 29 -8.03 18.02 -16.55
N PRO A 30 -9.32 18.22 -16.90
CA PRO A 30 -10.36 17.24 -16.58
C PRO A 30 -10.09 15.84 -17.12
N SER A 31 -9.57 15.72 -18.34
CA SER A 31 -9.22 14.43 -18.93
C SER A 31 -8.10 13.71 -18.14
N LEU A 32 -7.13 14.45 -17.62
CA LEU A 32 -6.11 13.89 -16.73
C LEU A 32 -6.73 13.33 -15.46
N LEU A 33 -7.66 14.06 -14.84
CA LEU A 33 -8.36 13.57 -13.63
C LEU A 33 -9.22 12.34 -13.94
N ILE A 34 -9.93 12.33 -15.07
CA ILE A 34 -10.74 11.17 -15.51
C ILE A 34 -9.85 9.94 -15.72
N PHE A 35 -8.71 10.10 -16.38
CA PHE A 35 -7.74 9.02 -16.57
C PHE A 35 -7.20 8.50 -15.25
N SER A 36 -6.79 9.39 -14.35
CA SER A 36 -6.28 9.02 -13.02
C SER A 36 -7.35 8.28 -12.19
N ALA A 37 -8.61 8.76 -12.25
CA ALA A 37 -9.73 8.11 -11.57
C ALA A 37 -10.03 6.72 -12.15
N ALA A 38 -10.05 6.58 -13.47
CA ALA A 38 -10.27 5.30 -14.13
C ALA A 38 -9.16 4.29 -13.83
N LEU A 39 -7.91 4.73 -13.80
CA LEU A 39 -6.76 3.89 -13.47
C LEU A 39 -6.80 3.46 -12.00
N SER A 40 -7.14 4.37 -11.09
CA SER A 40 -7.30 4.05 -9.67
C SER A 40 -8.48 3.10 -9.41
N LEU A 41 -9.59 3.26 -10.15
CA LEU A 41 -10.72 2.34 -10.09
C LEU A 41 -10.33 0.95 -10.61
N SER A 42 -9.57 0.89 -11.69
CA SER A 42 -9.01 -0.36 -12.23
C SER A 42 -8.14 -1.09 -11.20
N ASP A 43 -7.28 -0.37 -10.49
CA ASP A 43 -6.47 -0.91 -9.39
C ASP A 43 -7.33 -1.44 -8.24
N TYR A 44 -8.40 -0.71 -7.88
CA TYR A 44 -9.36 -1.17 -6.87
C TYR A 44 -10.06 -2.46 -7.29
N VAL A 45 -10.57 -2.52 -8.52
CA VAL A 45 -11.24 -3.69 -9.08
C VAL A 45 -10.29 -4.89 -9.12
N ARG A 46 -9.06 -4.69 -9.57
CA ARG A 46 -8.00 -5.70 -9.58
C ARG A 46 -7.75 -6.27 -8.18
N GLY A 47 -7.76 -5.42 -7.16
CA GLY A 47 -7.59 -5.85 -5.77
C GLY A 47 -8.77 -6.61 -5.17
N LYS A 48 -9.91 -6.71 -5.89
CA LYS A 48 -11.15 -7.38 -5.42
C LYS A 48 -11.56 -8.57 -6.27
N ILE A 49 -11.19 -8.61 -7.55
CA ILE A 49 -11.55 -9.70 -8.48
C ILE A 49 -10.74 -10.96 -8.16
N LEU A 50 -11.38 -12.12 -8.28
CA LEU A 50 -10.83 -13.44 -7.96
C LEU A 50 -10.39 -13.52 -6.49
N THR A 51 -9.14 -13.91 -6.25
CA THR A 51 -8.53 -13.92 -4.90
C THR A 51 -8.07 -12.54 -4.45
N GLY A 52 -8.16 -11.53 -5.34
CA GLY A 52 -7.61 -10.20 -5.15
C GLY A 52 -6.10 -10.15 -5.37
N PHE A 53 -5.63 -9.07 -6.00
CA PHE A 53 -4.20 -8.78 -6.13
C PHE A 53 -3.95 -7.32 -5.78
N PRO A 54 -3.95 -6.97 -4.46
CA PRO A 54 -3.83 -5.59 -4.00
C PRO A 54 -2.39 -5.05 -4.06
N TRP A 55 -1.44 -5.89 -4.44
CA TRP A 55 -0.04 -5.53 -4.59
C TRP A 55 0.14 -4.58 -5.78
N ASN A 56 1.24 -3.84 -5.82
CA ASN A 56 1.58 -2.92 -6.91
C ASN A 56 0.64 -1.71 -7.06
N LEU A 57 0.08 -1.19 -5.97
CA LEU A 57 -0.54 0.13 -5.99
C LEU A 57 0.53 1.20 -6.15
N TRP A 58 0.24 2.24 -6.95
CA TRP A 58 1.13 3.40 -7.10
C TRP A 58 1.43 4.10 -5.77
N ALA A 59 0.49 4.01 -4.84
CA ALA A 59 0.65 4.49 -3.46
C ALA A 59 1.92 3.97 -2.78
N TYR A 60 2.35 2.75 -3.08
CA TYR A 60 3.53 2.15 -2.45
C TYR A 60 4.86 2.77 -2.91
N SER A 61 4.87 3.52 -4.02
CA SER A 61 6.07 4.23 -4.47
C SER A 61 6.49 5.39 -3.54
N THR A 62 5.59 5.84 -2.67
CA THR A 62 5.81 6.97 -1.75
C THR A 62 6.17 6.54 -0.33
N ILE A 63 6.45 5.25 -0.10
CA ILE A 63 6.68 4.66 1.23
C ILE A 63 7.88 5.27 1.99
N SER A 64 8.79 5.93 1.29
CA SER A 64 9.95 6.58 1.89
C SER A 64 9.62 7.89 2.64
N THR A 65 8.40 8.43 2.48
CA THR A 65 8.00 9.72 3.07
C THR A 65 6.91 9.49 4.11
N ASN A 66 7.31 9.18 5.33
CA ASN A 66 6.40 8.83 6.43
C ASN A 66 5.36 9.92 6.71
N GLU A 67 5.71 11.19 6.57
CA GLU A 67 4.82 12.32 6.80
C GLU A 67 3.65 12.30 5.81
N ILE A 68 3.92 12.08 4.53
CA ILE A 68 2.86 12.05 3.51
C ILE A 68 1.95 10.83 3.70
N LEU A 69 2.50 9.70 4.16
CA LEU A 69 1.71 8.49 4.41
C LEU A 69 0.66 8.65 5.52
N GLN A 70 0.84 9.59 6.46
CA GLN A 70 -0.13 9.80 7.55
C GLN A 70 -1.53 10.16 7.05
N ILE A 71 -1.65 10.73 5.84
CA ILE A 71 -2.95 11.07 5.26
C ILE A 71 -3.81 9.83 4.95
N ILE A 72 -3.19 8.66 4.75
CA ILE A 72 -3.88 7.39 4.49
C ILE A 72 -4.88 7.06 5.61
N ASN A 73 -4.54 7.41 6.85
CA ASN A 73 -5.44 7.22 7.99
C ASN A 73 -6.77 8.00 7.85
N ARG A 74 -6.78 9.09 7.09
CA ARG A 74 -7.97 9.93 6.89
C ARG A 74 -8.76 9.58 5.64
N ILE A 75 -8.07 9.33 4.54
CA ILE A 75 -8.72 9.15 3.23
C ILE A 75 -8.71 7.71 2.74
N GLY A 76 -7.96 6.83 3.38
CA GLY A 76 -7.78 5.43 2.98
C GLY A 76 -6.77 5.25 1.83
N LEU A 77 -6.30 4.01 1.67
CA LEU A 77 -5.24 3.66 0.73
C LEU A 77 -5.63 3.89 -0.74
N HIS A 78 -6.85 3.55 -1.13
CA HIS A 78 -7.28 3.69 -2.54
C HIS A 78 -7.48 5.15 -2.95
N SER A 79 -7.99 6.00 -2.05
CA SER A 79 -8.08 7.44 -2.31
C SER A 79 -6.69 8.07 -2.40
N TYR A 80 -5.76 7.61 -1.57
CA TYR A 80 -4.36 8.01 -1.65
C TYR A 80 -3.71 7.53 -2.96
N ASN A 81 -4.01 6.30 -3.43
CA ASN A 81 -3.54 5.80 -4.72
C ASN A 81 -3.99 6.70 -5.89
N LEU A 82 -5.25 7.16 -5.88
CA LEU A 82 -5.75 8.12 -6.86
C LEU A 82 -4.94 9.42 -6.88
N LEU A 83 -4.61 9.97 -5.72
CA LEU A 83 -3.79 11.18 -5.61
C LEU A 83 -2.38 10.95 -6.15
N VAL A 84 -1.75 9.83 -5.81
CA VAL A 84 -0.41 9.47 -6.30
C VAL A 84 -0.41 9.34 -7.82
N ILE A 85 -1.38 8.64 -8.41
CA ILE A 85 -1.53 8.53 -9.86
C ILE A 85 -1.69 9.92 -10.48
N THR A 86 -2.53 10.78 -9.90
CA THR A 86 -2.74 12.14 -10.40
C THR A 86 -1.45 12.95 -10.38
N VAL A 87 -0.66 12.85 -9.31
CA VAL A 87 0.63 13.53 -9.19
C VAL A 87 1.63 13.04 -10.24
N PHE A 88 1.73 11.73 -10.46
CA PHE A 88 2.66 11.16 -11.43
C PHE A 88 2.26 11.41 -12.88
N THR A 89 0.97 11.56 -13.16
CA THR A 89 0.49 11.88 -14.51
C THR A 89 0.51 13.40 -14.80
N LEU A 90 0.59 14.24 -13.77
CA LEU A 90 0.55 15.70 -13.90
C LEU A 90 1.59 16.30 -14.86
N PRO A 91 2.84 15.81 -14.96
CA PRO A 91 3.83 16.38 -15.90
C PRO A 91 3.37 16.39 -17.35
N ILE A 92 2.42 15.54 -17.75
CA ILE A 92 1.87 15.52 -19.12
C ILE A 92 1.18 16.84 -19.51
N ILE A 93 0.75 17.64 -18.49
CA ILE A 93 0.07 18.91 -18.73
C ILE A 93 0.96 19.93 -19.48
N ILE A 94 2.28 19.75 -19.45
CA ILE A 94 3.24 20.57 -20.19
C ILE A 94 2.96 20.51 -21.68
N PHE A 95 2.51 19.34 -22.18
CA PHE A 95 2.22 19.10 -23.61
C PHE A 95 0.81 19.52 -24.01
N PHE A 96 -0.06 19.86 -23.05
CA PHE A 96 -1.43 20.28 -23.36
C PHE A 96 -1.45 21.67 -24.00
N LYS A 97 -2.34 21.86 -24.97
CA LYS A 97 -2.56 23.17 -25.64
C LYS A 97 -3.50 24.06 -24.82
N ILE A 98 -3.16 24.32 -23.57
CA ILE A 98 -3.90 25.19 -22.65
C ILE A 98 -3.08 26.42 -22.28
N ASN A 99 -3.76 27.45 -21.76
CA ASN A 99 -3.13 28.70 -21.33
C ASN A 99 -2.02 28.42 -20.30
N LYS A 100 -0.90 29.12 -20.44
CA LYS A 100 0.28 29.01 -19.58
C LYS A 100 -0.06 29.21 -18.10
N MET A 101 -0.93 30.17 -17.78
CA MET A 101 -1.40 30.41 -16.41
C MET A 101 -2.16 29.19 -15.83
N LYS A 102 -2.98 28.53 -16.63
CA LYS A 102 -3.69 27.32 -16.19
C LYS A 102 -2.73 26.16 -15.89
N LYS A 103 -1.66 25.99 -16.69
CA LYS A 103 -0.61 25.00 -16.44
C LYS A 103 0.07 25.26 -15.09
N ILE A 104 0.52 26.50 -14.89
CA ILE A 104 1.21 26.90 -13.67
C ILE A 104 0.31 26.72 -12.45
N LEU A 105 -0.94 27.17 -12.54
CA LEU A 105 -1.90 27.06 -11.44
C LEU A 105 -2.18 25.56 -11.08
N SER A 106 -2.31 24.70 -12.07
CA SER A 106 -2.50 23.25 -11.82
C SER A 106 -1.29 22.61 -11.14
N LEU A 107 -0.07 22.98 -11.55
CA LEU A 107 1.16 22.50 -10.90
C LEU A 107 1.27 22.99 -9.47
N ILE A 108 1.03 24.29 -9.26
CA ILE A 108 1.07 24.88 -7.92
C ILE A 108 0.02 24.27 -7.00
N SER A 109 -1.21 24.03 -7.49
CA SER A 109 -2.27 23.43 -6.65
C SER A 109 -1.91 22.03 -6.15
N VAL A 110 -1.26 21.22 -6.99
CA VAL A 110 -0.84 19.87 -6.58
C VAL A 110 0.33 19.94 -5.60
N LEU A 111 1.32 20.79 -5.85
CA LEU A 111 2.42 20.99 -4.90
C LEU A 111 1.92 21.51 -3.55
N PHE A 112 0.92 22.38 -3.56
CA PHE A 112 0.28 22.87 -2.34
C PHE A 112 -0.44 21.75 -1.58
N ILE A 113 -1.14 20.84 -2.26
CA ILE A 113 -1.79 19.70 -1.63
C ILE A 113 -0.74 18.77 -0.98
N ILE A 114 0.36 18.45 -1.69
CA ILE A 114 1.46 17.63 -1.15
C ILE A 114 2.07 18.30 0.09
N PHE A 115 2.27 19.61 0.04
CA PHE A 115 2.79 20.38 1.16
C PHE A 115 1.86 20.34 2.38
N CYS A 116 0.53 20.49 2.16
CA CYS A 116 -0.45 20.34 3.23
C CYS A 116 -0.43 18.94 3.86
N PHE A 117 -0.28 17.89 3.04
CA PHE A 117 -0.16 16.51 3.56
C PHE A 117 1.11 16.31 4.38
N TYR A 118 2.21 16.88 3.94
CA TYR A 118 3.47 16.84 4.69
C TYR A 118 3.35 17.53 6.06
N ILE A 119 2.77 18.73 6.11
CA ILE A 119 2.54 19.46 7.37
C ILE A 119 1.61 18.66 8.30
N TYR A 120 0.51 18.16 7.76
CA TYR A 120 -0.43 17.34 8.51
C TYR A 120 0.25 16.09 9.10
N GLY A 121 1.02 15.38 8.28
CA GLY A 121 1.70 14.19 8.72
C GLY A 121 2.76 14.45 9.79
N ASN A 122 3.54 15.53 9.63
CA ASN A 122 4.51 15.94 10.64
C ASN A 122 3.82 16.27 11.98
N TYR A 123 2.69 16.98 11.93
CA TYR A 123 1.87 17.24 13.11
C TYR A 123 1.42 15.93 13.80
N VAL A 124 0.86 14.97 13.04
CA VAL A 124 0.38 13.69 13.55
C VAL A 124 1.52 12.87 14.16
N ILE A 125 2.67 12.80 13.50
CA ILE A 125 3.84 12.07 14.00
C ILE A 125 4.32 12.66 15.33
N ASN A 126 4.41 13.98 15.42
CA ASN A 126 4.85 14.63 16.65
C ASN A 126 3.85 14.46 17.79
N GLN A 127 2.54 14.53 17.49
CA GLN A 127 1.50 14.25 18.47
C GLN A 127 1.58 12.82 19.00
N ASN A 128 1.78 11.83 18.11
CA ASN A 128 1.91 10.44 18.51
C ASN A 128 3.18 10.17 19.33
N LYS A 129 4.30 10.82 19.02
CA LYS A 129 5.52 10.73 19.85
C LYS A 129 5.26 11.21 21.28
N ASN A 130 4.62 12.37 21.43
CA ASN A 130 4.29 12.90 22.74
C ASN A 130 3.34 11.97 23.53
N LEU A 131 2.39 11.33 22.84
CA LEU A 131 1.52 10.35 23.48
C LEU A 131 2.28 9.10 23.92
N LEU A 132 3.20 8.59 23.10
CA LEU A 132 4.02 7.41 23.42
C LEU A 132 4.97 7.65 24.61
N GLU A 133 5.53 8.86 24.72
CA GLU A 133 6.39 9.24 25.85
C GLU A 133 5.64 9.26 27.19
N ASN A 134 4.34 9.50 27.17
CA ASN A 134 3.48 9.52 28.36
C ASN A 134 2.86 8.17 28.73
N ILE A 135 3.13 7.09 27.95
CA ILE A 135 2.63 5.75 28.26
C ILE A 135 3.56 5.10 29.29
N ASN A 136 3.03 4.85 30.49
CA ASN A 136 3.76 4.20 31.58
C ASN A 136 3.87 2.67 31.40
N GLU A 137 2.92 2.04 30.70
CA GLU A 137 2.95 0.60 30.43
C GLU A 137 3.60 0.31 29.08
N LYS A 138 4.73 -0.40 29.12
CA LYS A 138 5.43 -0.85 27.91
C LYS A 138 4.97 -2.27 27.55
N THR A 139 4.46 -2.45 26.34
CA THR A 139 4.28 -3.76 25.73
C THR A 139 5.47 -4.03 24.82
N TYR A 140 6.15 -5.14 25.05
CA TYR A 140 7.24 -5.57 24.18
C TYR A 140 6.66 -6.31 22.97
N VAL A 141 7.27 -6.14 21.80
CA VAL A 141 6.90 -6.88 20.59
C VAL A 141 8.11 -7.71 20.17
N LYS A 142 7.94 -9.04 20.13
CA LYS A 142 8.97 -9.97 19.68
C LYS A 142 8.54 -10.65 18.40
N ILE A 143 9.23 -10.33 17.31
CA ILE A 143 8.98 -10.94 16.00
C ILE A 143 9.86 -12.17 15.88
N ILE A 144 9.25 -13.33 15.66
CA ILE A 144 9.94 -14.61 15.58
C ILE A 144 10.16 -15.00 14.12
N SER A 145 11.41 -15.19 13.74
CA SER A 145 11.78 -15.66 12.39
C SER A 145 12.53 -16.99 12.49
N PRO A 146 11.81 -18.12 12.48
CA PRO A 146 12.38 -19.45 12.73
C PRO A 146 13.12 -20.04 11.53
N ASN A 147 13.10 -19.35 10.37
CA ASN A 147 13.70 -19.80 9.11
C ASN A 147 13.25 -21.22 8.72
N PHE A 148 11.94 -21.42 8.61
CA PHE A 148 11.38 -22.67 8.10
C PHE A 148 11.48 -22.73 6.58
N ASN A 149 11.80 -23.91 6.04
CA ASN A 149 11.65 -24.17 4.62
C ASN A 149 10.15 -24.17 4.25
N LEU A 150 9.83 -23.63 3.07
CA LEU A 150 8.50 -23.74 2.49
C LEU A 150 8.26 -25.18 2.05
N GLU A 151 7.40 -25.87 2.77
CA GLU A 151 6.98 -27.25 2.48
C GLU A 151 5.46 -27.31 2.47
N TYR A 152 4.92 -28.04 1.49
CA TYR A 152 3.48 -28.28 1.37
C TYR A 152 3.13 -29.67 1.90
N GLY A 153 1.98 -29.82 2.56
CA GLY A 153 1.51 -31.11 3.05
C GLY A 153 2.28 -31.63 4.26
N LEU A 154 2.57 -30.75 5.22
CA LEU A 154 3.25 -31.11 6.47
C LEU A 154 2.51 -32.23 7.21
N SER A 155 3.25 -33.21 7.76
CA SER A 155 2.71 -34.19 8.69
C SER A 155 2.36 -33.54 10.04
N LYS A 156 1.54 -34.21 10.85
CA LYS A 156 1.23 -33.72 12.21
C LYS A 156 2.48 -33.54 13.05
N ASP A 157 3.41 -34.48 12.96
CA ASP A 157 4.67 -34.44 13.70
C ASP A 157 5.56 -33.26 13.28
N ASP A 158 5.54 -32.88 11.99
CA ASP A 158 6.31 -31.74 11.50
C ASP A 158 5.70 -30.43 11.98
N VAL A 159 4.37 -30.33 12.02
CA VAL A 159 3.65 -29.17 12.58
C VAL A 159 3.97 -29.02 14.06
N GLU A 160 3.98 -30.11 14.81
CA GLU A 160 4.28 -30.12 16.24
C GLU A 160 5.72 -29.66 16.51
N LYS A 161 6.70 -30.17 15.77
CA LYS A 161 8.11 -29.72 15.84
C LYS A 161 8.27 -28.25 15.48
N ARG A 162 7.50 -27.75 14.49
CA ARG A 162 7.52 -26.32 14.15
C ARG A 162 6.94 -25.47 15.26
N LEU A 163 5.85 -25.90 15.89
CA LEU A 163 5.27 -25.22 17.05
C LEU A 163 6.24 -25.17 18.23
N GLU A 164 6.85 -26.29 18.58
CA GLU A 164 7.86 -26.35 19.64
C GLU A 164 9.03 -25.38 19.36
N LYS A 165 9.50 -25.32 18.13
CA LYS A 165 10.56 -24.40 17.73
C LYS A 165 10.12 -22.95 17.88
N LEU A 166 8.89 -22.60 17.50
CA LEU A 166 8.34 -21.26 17.69
C LEU A 166 8.23 -20.87 19.16
N ILE A 167 7.70 -21.77 19.99
CA ILE A 167 7.58 -21.58 21.43
C ILE A 167 8.97 -21.34 22.05
N ARG A 168 9.94 -22.20 21.69
CA ARG A 168 11.31 -22.05 22.17
C ARG A 168 11.96 -20.72 21.76
N PHE A 169 11.73 -20.26 20.53
CA PHE A 169 12.26 -18.98 20.06
C PHE A 169 11.50 -17.79 20.63
N SER A 170 10.25 -17.99 21.01
CA SER A 170 9.45 -16.96 21.68
C SER A 170 10.02 -16.65 23.06
N ASP A 171 10.50 -17.67 23.79
CA ASP A 171 11.18 -17.51 25.09
C ASP A 171 10.45 -16.46 25.96
N PRO A 172 9.23 -16.76 26.43
CA PRO A 172 8.38 -15.82 27.16
C PRO A 172 8.98 -15.49 28.52
N ASP A 173 9.02 -14.20 28.83
CA ASP A 173 9.41 -13.66 30.14
C ASP A 173 8.12 -13.32 30.90
N GLU A 174 7.87 -13.98 32.04
CA GLU A 174 6.63 -13.80 32.81
C GLU A 174 6.49 -12.39 33.39
N GLU A 175 7.60 -11.67 33.56
CA GLU A 175 7.60 -10.30 34.10
C GLU A 175 7.30 -9.25 33.01
N LYS A 176 7.32 -9.63 31.72
CA LYS A 176 7.14 -8.71 30.60
C LYS A 176 5.89 -9.01 29.78
N LYS A 177 5.01 -8.05 29.70
CA LYS A 177 3.87 -8.10 28.78
C LYS A 177 4.39 -8.07 27.34
N THR A 178 4.45 -9.23 26.67
CA THR A 178 5.05 -9.39 25.35
C THR A 178 4.03 -9.90 24.32
N LEU A 179 3.95 -9.22 23.18
CA LEU A 179 3.22 -9.68 21.98
C LEU A 179 4.20 -10.44 21.09
N PHE A 180 3.93 -11.73 20.86
CA PHE A 180 4.70 -12.55 19.92
C PHE A 180 4.03 -12.53 18.54
N ILE A 181 4.80 -12.22 17.51
CA ILE A 181 4.37 -12.25 16.12
C ILE A 181 5.08 -13.39 15.41
N TRP A 182 4.33 -14.39 14.99
CA TRP A 182 4.83 -15.55 14.25
C TRP A 182 4.60 -15.35 12.75
N PRO A 183 5.44 -15.96 11.87
CA PRO A 183 5.30 -15.83 10.43
C PRO A 183 4.02 -16.51 9.91
N GLU A 184 3.47 -15.96 8.83
CA GLU A 184 2.36 -16.54 8.10
C GLU A 184 2.75 -17.90 7.48
N GLY A 185 1.79 -18.79 7.35
CA GLY A 185 1.98 -20.08 6.64
C GLY A 185 2.76 -21.15 7.41
N VAL A 186 3.06 -20.94 8.68
CA VAL A 186 3.77 -21.95 9.52
C VAL A 186 2.97 -23.23 9.69
N PHE A 187 1.64 -23.14 9.68
CA PHE A 187 0.69 -24.21 9.88
C PHE A 187 -0.14 -24.50 8.60
N SER A 188 0.50 -24.54 7.44
CA SER A 188 -0.17 -24.86 6.17
C SER A 188 -0.88 -26.23 6.25
N GLY A 189 -2.20 -26.22 6.08
CA GLY A 189 -3.04 -27.45 6.08
C GLY A 189 -3.97 -27.61 7.27
N TYR A 190 -3.91 -26.77 8.29
CA TYR A 190 -4.94 -26.69 9.33
C TYR A 190 -5.94 -25.59 8.99
N SER A 191 -7.09 -25.98 8.45
CA SER A 191 -8.32 -25.17 8.52
C SER A 191 -8.99 -25.48 9.86
N TYR A 192 -9.17 -24.49 10.69
CA TYR A 192 -10.04 -24.59 11.85
C TYR A 192 -11.49 -24.66 11.42
#